data_86d829a420c863a07805d8cabe5a7a80
#
_entry.id   86d829a420c863a07805d8cabe5a7a80
#
_cell.length_a   1.000
_cell.length_b   1.000
_cell.length_c   1.000
_cell.angle_alpha   90.00
_cell.angle_beta   90.00
_cell.angle_gamma   90.00
#
_symmetry.space_group_name_H-M   'P 1'
#
loop_
_entity.id
_entity.type
_entity.pdbx_description
1 polymer ?
#
loop_
_entity_poly.entity_id
_entity_poly.type
_entity_poly.pdbx_seq_one_letter_code
_entity_poly.pdbx_strand_id
1 'polypeptide(L)'
;RLSQLEKCDRRSLRSQRALRQALASELAESGDLSRVNVASLTERAGLTRRTFYSHYRDIPDFINQIEDDLLVEIRERVEFITAAQLPDLYRNIDELEPAPGSVELLRYLAANRDLIGSLLGPGGDQAFIKKIIDTAREAVTPRAQTGILGLALGTFFDYYVTYVVSAEVGLLQRWFERGLAESPETMARI
;
A
#
# COMPACT_ATOMS: atom_id res chain seq x y z
N ARG A 1 -15.98 6.30 -33.37
CA ARG A 1 -14.60 6.47 -32.86
C ARG A 1 -14.51 6.31 -31.34
N LEU A 2 -15.41 6.92 -30.54
CA LEU A 2 -15.44 6.81 -29.07
C LEU A 2 -15.59 5.34 -28.60
N SER A 3 -16.46 4.54 -29.22
CA SER A 3 -16.68 3.11 -28.84
C SER A 3 -15.45 2.21 -29.05
N GLN A 4 -14.57 2.53 -29.99
CA GLN A 4 -13.32 1.79 -30.22
C GLN A 4 -12.24 2.16 -29.19
N LEU A 5 -12.17 3.42 -28.80
CA LEU A 5 -11.28 3.88 -27.73
C LEU A 5 -11.67 3.25 -26.38
N GLU A 6 -12.96 3.24 -26.02
CA GLU A 6 -13.47 2.61 -24.81
C GLU A 6 -13.25 1.07 -24.76
N LYS A 7 -13.29 0.40 -25.92
CA LYS A 7 -12.96 -1.04 -26.02
C LYS A 7 -11.47 -1.29 -25.86
N CYS A 8 -10.63 -0.42 -26.40
CA CYS A 8 -9.18 -0.49 -26.28
C CYS A 8 -8.77 -0.29 -24.81
N ASP A 9 -9.37 0.69 -24.17
CA ASP A 9 -9.11 1.03 -22.77
C ASP A 9 -9.54 -0.11 -21.82
N ARG A 10 -10.72 -0.68 -22.02
CA ARG A 10 -11.18 -1.84 -21.25
C ARG A 10 -10.33 -3.09 -21.43
N ARG A 11 -9.78 -3.33 -22.63
CA ARG A 11 -8.88 -4.45 -22.90
C ARG A 11 -7.53 -4.24 -22.22
N SER A 12 -7.01 -3.01 -22.29
CA SER A 12 -5.78 -2.60 -21.61
C SER A 12 -5.87 -2.81 -20.10
N LEU A 13 -6.93 -2.29 -19.47
CA LEU A 13 -7.16 -2.45 -18.02
C LEU A 13 -7.31 -3.93 -17.60
N ARG A 14 -7.95 -4.76 -18.45
CA ARG A 14 -8.07 -6.20 -18.16
C ARG A 14 -6.71 -6.88 -18.20
N SER A 15 -5.86 -6.54 -19.16
CA SER A 15 -4.49 -7.09 -19.27
C SER A 15 -3.63 -6.69 -18.08
N GLN A 16 -3.68 -5.43 -17.65
CA GLN A 16 -2.97 -4.92 -16.48
C GLN A 16 -3.43 -5.63 -15.20
N ARG A 17 -4.73 -5.81 -15.00
CA ARG A 17 -5.27 -6.56 -13.85
C ARG A 17 -4.82 -8.01 -13.84
N ALA A 18 -4.81 -8.68 -15.00
CA ALA A 18 -4.36 -10.06 -15.12
C ALA A 18 -2.86 -10.20 -14.77
N LEU A 19 -2.01 -9.27 -15.22
CA LEU A 19 -0.59 -9.23 -14.88
C LEU A 19 -0.37 -8.96 -13.37
N ARG A 20 -1.12 -8.04 -12.79
CA ARG A 20 -1.05 -7.77 -11.34
C ARG A 20 -1.46 -9.00 -10.52
N GLN A 21 -2.51 -9.70 -10.93
CA GLN A 21 -2.94 -10.93 -10.26
C GLN A 21 -1.93 -12.06 -10.43
N ALA A 22 -1.31 -12.19 -11.61
CA ALA A 22 -0.23 -13.15 -11.85
C ALA A 22 0.97 -12.87 -10.93
N LEU A 23 1.38 -11.60 -10.79
CA LEU A 23 2.43 -11.19 -9.86
C LEU A 23 2.09 -11.57 -8.42
N ALA A 24 0.89 -11.24 -7.94
CA ALA A 24 0.46 -11.60 -6.59
C ALA A 24 0.54 -13.11 -6.35
N SER A 25 0.12 -13.93 -7.32
CA SER A 25 0.19 -15.38 -7.23
C SER A 25 1.64 -15.90 -7.22
N GLU A 26 2.53 -15.35 -8.07
CA GLU A 26 3.95 -15.74 -8.07
C GLU A 26 4.64 -15.39 -6.76
N LEU A 27 4.34 -14.22 -6.22
CA LEU A 27 4.91 -13.78 -4.94
C LEU A 27 4.35 -14.57 -3.76
N ALA A 28 3.07 -14.96 -3.78
CA ALA A 28 2.49 -15.84 -2.76
C ALA A 28 3.18 -17.21 -2.71
N GLU A 29 3.63 -17.72 -3.87
CA GLU A 29 4.33 -19.00 -3.98
C GLU A 29 5.82 -18.90 -3.63
N SER A 30 6.52 -17.87 -4.12
CA SER A 30 7.97 -17.76 -4.04
C SER A 30 8.48 -16.83 -2.93
N GLY A 31 7.72 -15.78 -2.60
CA GLY A 31 8.14 -14.72 -1.70
C GLY A 31 9.35 -13.91 -2.19
N ASP A 32 9.70 -14.00 -3.47
CA ASP A 32 10.97 -13.50 -4.01
C ASP A 32 10.78 -12.80 -5.36
N LEU A 33 10.87 -11.46 -5.34
CA LEU A 33 10.78 -10.61 -6.53
C LEU A 33 11.86 -10.93 -7.60
N SER A 34 13.03 -11.40 -7.19
CA SER A 34 14.13 -11.69 -8.11
C SER A 34 13.82 -12.83 -9.08
N ARG A 35 12.85 -13.66 -8.75
CA ARG A 35 12.38 -14.79 -9.57
C ARG A 35 11.37 -14.40 -10.63
N VAL A 36 10.74 -13.24 -10.48
CA VAL A 36 9.70 -12.76 -11.39
C VAL A 36 10.29 -12.44 -12.76
N ASN A 37 9.68 -12.97 -13.80
CA ASN A 37 10.09 -12.71 -15.17
C ASN A 37 8.89 -12.62 -16.12
N VAL A 38 9.10 -12.01 -17.30
CA VAL A 38 8.02 -11.77 -18.27
C VAL A 38 7.37 -13.06 -18.76
N ALA A 39 8.15 -14.16 -18.88
CA ALA A 39 7.62 -15.44 -19.39
C ALA A 39 6.61 -16.04 -18.41
N SER A 40 7.00 -16.18 -17.12
CA SER A 40 6.13 -16.75 -16.10
C SER A 40 4.89 -15.88 -15.85
N LEU A 41 5.04 -14.55 -15.77
CA LEU A 41 3.92 -13.63 -15.62
C LEU A 41 2.91 -13.72 -16.75
N THR A 42 3.38 -13.71 -18.01
CA THR A 42 2.49 -13.75 -19.16
C THR A 42 1.80 -15.10 -19.33
N GLU A 43 2.50 -16.19 -19.04
CA GLU A 43 1.93 -17.54 -19.03
C GLU A 43 0.80 -17.64 -17.98
N ARG A 44 1.08 -17.23 -16.74
CA ARG A 44 0.11 -17.23 -15.64
C ARG A 44 -1.08 -16.30 -15.89
N ALA A 45 -0.85 -15.16 -16.52
CA ALA A 45 -1.90 -14.20 -16.87
C ALA A 45 -2.72 -14.60 -18.12
N GLY A 46 -2.33 -15.65 -18.85
CA GLY A 46 -2.92 -16.02 -20.11
C GLY A 46 -2.74 -14.96 -21.22
N LEU A 47 -1.60 -14.28 -21.19
CA LEU A 47 -1.25 -13.18 -22.10
C LEU A 47 0.00 -13.50 -22.91
N THR A 48 0.25 -12.71 -23.95
CA THR A 48 1.50 -12.79 -24.72
C THR A 48 2.54 -11.83 -24.18
N ARG A 49 3.85 -12.13 -24.41
CA ARG A 49 4.94 -11.19 -24.12
C ARG A 49 4.74 -9.84 -24.81
N ARG A 50 4.18 -9.83 -26.05
CA ARG A 50 3.87 -8.60 -26.76
C ARG A 50 2.84 -7.75 -25.98
N THR A 51 1.86 -8.37 -25.33
CA THR A 51 0.90 -7.67 -24.50
C THR A 51 1.58 -7.04 -23.29
N PHE A 52 2.51 -7.76 -22.64
CA PHE A 52 3.31 -7.19 -21.55
C PHE A 52 4.08 -5.94 -22.02
N TYR A 53 4.86 -6.06 -23.09
CA TYR A 53 5.67 -4.95 -23.61
C TYR A 53 4.86 -3.80 -24.23
N SER A 54 3.58 -3.97 -24.45
CA SER A 54 2.68 -2.86 -24.82
C SER A 54 2.30 -1.98 -23.62
N HIS A 55 2.50 -2.45 -22.40
CA HIS A 55 2.19 -1.74 -21.15
C HIS A 55 3.44 -1.33 -20.36
N TYR A 56 4.47 -2.17 -20.36
CA TYR A 56 5.65 -2.02 -19.51
C TYR A 56 6.93 -2.27 -20.33
N ARG A 57 7.99 -1.54 -19.99
CA ARG A 57 9.30 -1.69 -20.66
C ARG A 57 10.00 -2.99 -20.25
N ASP A 58 9.96 -3.30 -18.95
CA ASP A 58 10.63 -4.43 -18.32
C ASP A 58 9.97 -4.76 -16.98
N ILE A 59 10.48 -5.75 -16.25
CA ILE A 59 9.99 -6.12 -14.91
C ILE A 59 10.15 -5.00 -13.89
N PRO A 60 11.29 -4.32 -13.78
CA PRO A 60 11.41 -3.18 -12.87
C PRO A 60 10.36 -2.09 -13.11
N ASP A 61 10.09 -1.72 -14.36
CA ASP A 61 9.05 -0.76 -14.73
C ASP A 61 7.66 -1.24 -14.30
N PHE A 62 7.35 -2.51 -14.52
CA PHE A 62 6.10 -3.13 -14.08
C PHE A 62 5.94 -3.09 -12.56
N ILE A 63 6.96 -3.50 -11.80
CA ILE A 63 6.94 -3.48 -10.34
C ILE A 63 6.77 -2.05 -9.82
N ASN A 64 7.53 -1.08 -10.34
CA ASN A 64 7.39 0.32 -9.94
C ASN A 64 5.97 0.85 -10.16
N GLN A 65 5.31 0.53 -11.28
CA GLN A 65 3.94 0.96 -11.52
C GLN A 65 2.94 0.30 -10.54
N ILE A 66 3.13 -0.97 -10.19
CA ILE A 66 2.32 -1.65 -9.17
C ILE A 66 2.51 -1.00 -7.80
N GLU A 67 3.75 -0.67 -7.43
CA GLU A 67 4.05 0.03 -6.19
C GLU A 67 3.42 1.42 -6.14
N ASP A 68 3.53 2.18 -7.22
CA ASP A 68 2.94 3.52 -7.32
C ASP A 68 1.40 3.46 -7.17
N ASP A 69 0.74 2.48 -7.79
CA ASP A 69 -0.70 2.27 -7.62
C ASP A 69 -1.07 1.95 -6.15
N LEU A 70 -0.28 1.08 -5.49
CA LEU A 70 -0.48 0.75 -4.08
C LEU A 70 -0.28 1.98 -3.18
N LEU A 71 0.72 2.81 -3.48
CA LEU A 71 1.00 4.03 -2.71
C LEU A 71 -0.13 5.05 -2.83
N VAL A 72 -0.75 5.21 -4.01
CA VAL A 72 -1.94 6.06 -4.20
C VAL A 72 -3.09 5.55 -3.32
N GLU A 73 -3.38 4.27 -3.36
CA GLU A 73 -4.45 3.63 -2.59
C GLU A 73 -4.22 3.74 -1.05
N ILE A 74 -2.97 3.60 -0.60
CA ILE A 74 -2.59 3.77 0.80
C ILE A 74 -2.71 5.25 1.20
N ARG A 75 -2.20 6.17 0.37
CA ARG A 75 -2.24 7.61 0.62
C ARG A 75 -3.67 8.10 0.85
N GLU A 76 -4.60 7.76 -0.04
CA GLU A 76 -6.00 8.17 0.08
C GLU A 76 -6.61 7.73 1.41
N ARG A 77 -6.31 6.51 1.87
CA ARG A 77 -6.79 5.98 3.14
C ARG A 77 -6.16 6.66 4.35
N VAL A 78 -4.86 6.92 4.29
CA VAL A 78 -4.15 7.67 5.35
C VAL A 78 -4.68 9.10 5.45
N GLU A 79 -4.89 9.77 4.32
CA GLU A 79 -5.48 11.11 4.28
C GLU A 79 -6.89 11.14 4.88
N PHE A 80 -7.69 10.11 4.66
CA PHE A 80 -9.01 9.97 5.28
C PHE A 80 -8.90 9.83 6.81
N ILE A 81 -7.99 8.99 7.31
CA ILE A 81 -7.76 8.81 8.76
C ILE A 81 -7.33 10.13 9.40
N THR A 82 -6.41 10.85 8.78
CA THR A 82 -5.89 12.13 9.28
C THR A 82 -6.89 13.28 9.14
N ALA A 83 -7.99 13.08 8.39
CA ALA A 83 -9.09 14.04 8.28
C ALA A 83 -10.00 14.07 9.52
N ALA A 84 -9.92 13.05 10.39
CA ALA A 84 -10.68 12.99 11.62
C ALA A 84 -10.39 14.21 12.50
N GLN A 85 -11.45 14.80 13.09
CA GLN A 85 -11.32 15.97 13.96
C GLN A 85 -10.88 15.56 15.36
N LEU A 86 -10.20 16.47 16.07
CA LEU A 86 -9.74 16.23 17.45
C LEU A 86 -10.83 15.69 18.40
N PRO A 87 -12.10 16.16 18.38
CA PRO A 87 -13.14 15.60 19.22
C PRO A 87 -13.41 14.10 18.97
N ASP A 88 -13.31 13.66 17.73
CA ASP A 88 -13.51 12.26 17.38
C ASP A 88 -12.33 11.39 17.86
N LEU A 89 -11.11 11.93 17.79
CA LEU A 89 -9.91 11.27 18.32
C LEU A 89 -9.97 11.11 19.85
N TYR A 90 -10.41 12.14 20.58
CA TYR A 90 -10.57 12.07 22.04
C TYR A 90 -11.63 11.04 22.45
N ARG A 91 -12.77 10.99 21.76
CA ARG A 91 -13.80 9.99 22.01
C ARG A 91 -13.29 8.57 21.78
N ASN A 92 -12.53 8.37 20.72
CA ASN A 92 -11.95 7.07 20.40
C ASN A 92 -10.93 6.60 21.45
N ILE A 93 -10.14 7.50 22.04
CA ILE A 93 -9.21 7.19 23.13
C ILE A 93 -9.97 6.73 24.38
N ASP A 94 -11.00 7.45 24.78
CA ASP A 94 -11.79 7.12 25.97
C ASP A 94 -12.58 5.82 25.82
N GLU A 95 -13.09 5.52 24.63
CA GLU A 95 -13.87 4.32 24.33
C GLU A 95 -13.02 3.15 23.82
N LEU A 96 -11.70 3.33 23.68
CA LEU A 96 -10.77 2.36 23.05
C LEU A 96 -11.23 1.93 21.65
N GLU A 97 -11.88 2.83 20.92
CA GLU A 97 -12.31 2.60 19.56
C GLU A 97 -11.22 2.97 18.55
N PRO A 98 -11.12 2.22 17.42
CA PRO A 98 -10.18 2.56 16.37
C PRO A 98 -10.46 3.94 15.76
N ALA A 99 -9.41 4.64 15.34
CA ALA A 99 -9.58 5.88 14.58
C ALA A 99 -10.41 5.62 13.30
N PRO A 100 -11.32 6.55 12.92
CA PRO A 100 -12.12 6.38 11.72
C PRO A 100 -11.26 6.12 10.48
N GLY A 101 -11.57 5.07 9.73
CA GLY A 101 -10.84 4.67 8.53
C GLY A 101 -9.65 3.74 8.76
N SER A 102 -9.17 3.56 10.01
CA SER A 102 -8.02 2.67 10.29
C SER A 102 -8.34 1.20 9.99
N VAL A 103 -9.55 0.75 10.34
CA VAL A 103 -10.01 -0.62 10.04
C VAL A 103 -10.08 -0.84 8.53
N GLU A 104 -10.57 0.13 7.77
CA GLU A 104 -10.64 0.07 6.30
C GLU A 104 -9.27 0.00 5.65
N LEU A 105 -8.30 0.76 6.16
CA LEU A 105 -6.90 0.67 5.72
C LEU A 105 -6.35 -0.75 5.97
N LEU A 106 -6.51 -1.27 7.19
CA LEU A 106 -6.01 -2.60 7.55
C LEU A 106 -6.70 -3.72 6.76
N ARG A 107 -8.00 -3.62 6.51
CA ARG A 107 -8.74 -4.54 5.63
C ARG A 107 -8.20 -4.50 4.19
N TYR A 108 -7.92 -3.31 3.67
CA TYR A 108 -7.31 -3.15 2.36
C TYR A 108 -5.94 -3.83 2.28
N LEU A 109 -5.07 -3.60 3.28
CA LEU A 109 -3.76 -4.23 3.37
C LEU A 109 -3.89 -5.76 3.44
N ALA A 110 -4.78 -6.29 4.29
CA ALA A 110 -5.01 -7.72 4.42
C ALA A 110 -5.58 -8.36 3.14
N ALA A 111 -6.47 -7.67 2.42
CA ALA A 111 -7.01 -8.14 1.15
C ALA A 111 -5.95 -8.21 0.04
N ASN A 112 -4.89 -7.40 0.12
CA ASN A 112 -3.77 -7.37 -0.82
C ASN A 112 -2.52 -8.08 -0.25
N ARG A 113 -2.68 -8.98 0.71
CA ARG A 113 -1.58 -9.61 1.48
C ARG A 113 -0.53 -10.30 0.60
N ASP A 114 -0.95 -10.97 -0.47
CA ASP A 114 -0.05 -11.73 -1.34
C ASP A 114 0.94 -10.81 -2.06
N LEU A 115 0.50 -9.60 -2.39
CA LEU A 115 1.32 -8.60 -3.04
C LEU A 115 2.07 -7.73 -2.01
N ILE A 116 1.34 -7.08 -1.10
CA ILE A 116 1.92 -6.15 -0.12
C ILE A 116 2.84 -6.89 0.86
N GLY A 117 2.42 -8.04 1.38
CA GLY A 117 3.22 -8.83 2.31
C GLY A 117 4.53 -9.31 1.70
N SER A 118 4.51 -9.69 0.42
CA SER A 118 5.73 -10.10 -0.29
C SER A 118 6.64 -8.91 -0.60
N LEU A 119 6.09 -7.75 -0.98
CA LEU A 119 6.88 -6.52 -1.21
C LEU A 119 7.54 -6.01 0.08
N LEU A 120 6.87 -6.15 1.22
CA LEU A 120 7.40 -5.75 2.54
C LEU A 120 8.32 -6.81 3.15
N GLY A 121 8.31 -8.04 2.64
CA GLY A 121 9.08 -9.16 3.17
C GLY A 121 10.56 -9.13 2.77
N PRO A 122 11.35 -10.13 3.25
CA PRO A 122 12.79 -10.20 2.99
C PRO A 122 13.16 -10.33 1.51
N GLY A 123 12.31 -10.96 0.69
CA GLY A 123 12.50 -11.11 -0.76
C GLY A 123 11.83 -10.00 -1.59
N GLY A 124 11.32 -8.97 -0.94
CA GLY A 124 10.62 -7.85 -1.56
C GLY A 124 11.54 -6.68 -1.96
N ASP A 125 10.96 -5.49 -2.05
CA ASP A 125 11.68 -4.26 -2.38
C ASP A 125 11.87 -3.38 -1.13
N GLN A 126 13.11 -3.28 -0.64
CA GLN A 126 13.46 -2.42 0.50
C GLN A 126 13.19 -0.92 0.21
N ALA A 127 13.29 -0.51 -1.06
CA ALA A 127 12.96 0.85 -1.46
C ALA A 127 11.45 1.14 -1.33
N PHE A 128 10.60 0.13 -1.49
CA PHE A 128 9.16 0.26 -1.32
C PHE A 128 8.77 0.60 0.12
N ILE A 129 9.44 0.01 1.12
CA ILE A 129 9.24 0.34 2.53
C ILE A 129 9.50 1.84 2.76
N LYS A 130 10.59 2.35 2.20
CA LYS A 130 10.90 3.79 2.28
C LYS A 130 9.84 4.63 1.58
N LYS A 131 9.37 4.24 0.41
CA LYS A 131 8.29 4.93 -0.32
C LYS A 131 7.00 4.99 0.51
N ILE A 132 6.63 3.90 1.21
CA ILE A 132 5.46 3.88 2.11
C ILE A 132 5.62 4.88 3.24
N ILE A 133 6.77 4.87 3.92
CA ILE A 133 7.06 5.80 5.02
C ILE A 133 6.97 7.25 4.54
N ASP A 134 7.61 7.57 3.42
CA ASP A 134 7.61 8.92 2.85
C ASP A 134 6.18 9.34 2.45
N THR A 135 5.42 8.45 1.81
CA THR A 135 4.02 8.71 1.39
C THR A 135 3.11 8.96 2.59
N ALA A 136 3.20 8.13 3.64
CA ALA A 136 2.40 8.31 4.84
C ALA A 136 2.79 9.59 5.59
N ARG A 137 4.08 9.89 5.69
CA ARG A 137 4.58 11.13 6.29
C ARG A 137 4.06 12.37 5.55
N GLU A 138 4.12 12.37 4.23
CA GLU A 138 3.59 13.46 3.39
C GLU A 138 2.08 13.64 3.53
N ALA A 139 1.34 12.55 3.70
CA ALA A 139 -0.11 12.60 3.91
C ALA A 139 -0.50 13.16 5.29
N VAL A 140 0.29 12.87 6.32
CA VAL A 140 0.03 13.29 7.72
C VAL A 140 0.48 14.72 7.99
N THR A 141 1.66 15.12 7.47
CA THR A 141 2.35 16.38 7.83
C THR A 141 1.50 17.64 7.68
N PRO A 142 0.77 17.89 6.57
CA PRO A 142 0.06 19.16 6.39
C PRO A 142 -1.00 19.44 7.44
N ARG A 143 -1.68 18.39 7.92
CA ARG A 143 -2.76 18.53 8.92
C ARG A 143 -2.26 18.52 10.35
N ALA A 144 -1.30 17.67 10.65
CA ALA A 144 -0.70 17.61 11.97
C ALA A 144 0.15 18.86 12.27
N GLN A 145 0.76 19.48 11.27
CA GLN A 145 1.58 20.68 11.43
C GLN A 145 0.74 21.92 11.82
N THR A 146 -0.51 22.01 11.35
CA THR A 146 -1.43 23.11 11.69
C THR A 146 -2.17 22.89 13.02
N GLY A 147 -2.04 21.70 13.61
CA GLY A 147 -2.67 21.34 14.87
C GLY A 147 -1.83 21.69 16.11
N ILE A 148 -2.40 21.40 17.29
CA ILE A 148 -1.76 21.64 18.60
C ILE A 148 -0.41 20.91 18.69
N LEU A 149 -0.28 19.71 18.14
CA LEU A 149 0.95 18.93 18.12
C LEU A 149 2.06 19.63 17.32
N GLY A 150 1.75 20.18 16.15
CA GLY A 150 2.72 20.91 15.34
C GLY A 150 3.23 22.17 16.06
N LEU A 151 2.34 22.89 16.73
CA LEU A 151 2.69 24.07 17.54
C LEU A 151 3.53 23.70 18.77
N ALA A 152 3.21 22.59 19.45
CA ALA A 152 3.90 22.14 20.64
C ALA A 152 5.29 21.56 20.35
N LEU A 153 5.45 20.83 19.26
CA LEU A 153 6.71 20.16 18.91
C LEU A 153 7.70 21.04 18.13
N GLY A 154 7.22 22.07 17.43
CA GLY A 154 8.05 23.00 16.68
C GLY A 154 8.99 22.26 15.70
N THR A 155 10.31 22.49 15.85
CA THR A 155 11.34 21.87 14.99
C THR A 155 11.46 20.35 15.15
N PHE A 156 10.93 19.76 16.22
CA PHE A 156 10.92 18.31 16.43
C PHE A 156 9.76 17.60 15.77
N PHE A 157 8.82 18.34 15.18
CA PHE A 157 7.62 17.78 14.55
C PHE A 157 7.92 16.73 13.48
N ASP A 158 8.89 17.00 12.59
CA ASP A 158 9.26 16.08 11.52
C ASP A 158 9.86 14.76 12.07
N TYR A 159 10.68 14.84 13.12
CA TYR A 159 11.21 13.66 13.80
C TYR A 159 10.10 12.84 14.46
N TYR A 160 9.13 13.50 15.09
CA TYR A 160 8.01 12.83 15.73
C TYR A 160 7.11 12.10 14.70
N VAL A 161 6.77 12.78 13.60
CA VAL A 161 5.99 12.14 12.52
C VAL A 161 6.75 10.95 11.92
N THR A 162 8.05 11.10 11.68
CA THR A 162 8.90 10.02 11.18
C THR A 162 8.90 8.83 12.15
N TYR A 163 9.02 9.09 13.46
CA TYR A 163 8.98 8.05 14.48
C TYR A 163 7.64 7.29 14.47
N VAL A 164 6.51 8.02 14.50
CA VAL A 164 5.17 7.41 14.52
C VAL A 164 4.94 6.56 13.26
N VAL A 165 5.16 7.13 12.08
CA VAL A 165 4.95 6.42 10.81
C VAL A 165 5.85 5.20 10.69
N SER A 166 7.11 5.30 11.11
CA SER A 166 8.04 4.15 11.07
C SER A 166 7.62 3.04 12.02
N ALA A 167 7.11 3.40 13.21
CA ALA A 167 6.57 2.42 14.16
C ALA A 167 5.34 1.69 13.60
N GLU A 168 4.42 2.42 12.97
CA GLU A 168 3.24 1.84 12.31
C GLU A 168 3.64 0.87 11.19
N VAL A 169 4.57 1.27 10.33
CA VAL A 169 5.06 0.38 9.26
C VAL A 169 5.74 -0.87 9.84
N GLY A 170 6.52 -0.72 10.89
CA GLY A 170 7.14 -1.86 11.59
C GLY A 170 6.11 -2.82 12.20
N LEU A 171 5.03 -2.29 12.78
CA LEU A 171 3.88 -3.08 13.27
C LEU A 171 3.21 -3.85 12.12
N LEU A 172 2.96 -3.19 11.00
CA LEU A 172 2.38 -3.84 9.81
C LEU A 172 3.26 -4.96 9.28
N GLN A 173 4.58 -4.73 9.16
CA GLN A 173 5.51 -5.78 8.75
C GLN A 173 5.42 -6.99 9.68
N ARG A 174 5.41 -6.77 10.99
CA ARG A 174 5.28 -7.85 11.98
C ARG A 174 3.95 -8.60 11.85
N TRP A 175 2.86 -7.89 11.58
CA TRP A 175 1.55 -8.50 11.37
C TRP A 175 1.54 -9.41 10.13
N PHE A 176 2.13 -8.97 9.01
CA PHE A 176 2.30 -9.80 7.81
C PHE A 176 3.20 -11.02 8.08
N GLU A 177 4.33 -10.86 8.76
CA GLU A 177 5.22 -11.97 9.16
C GLU A 177 4.50 -13.04 10.00
N ARG A 178 3.55 -12.63 10.82
CA ARG A 178 2.71 -13.53 11.62
C ARG A 178 1.53 -14.11 10.84
N GLY A 179 1.46 -13.92 9.54
CA GLY A 179 0.39 -14.42 8.68
C GLY A 179 -0.97 -13.77 8.92
N LEU A 180 -0.98 -12.51 9.36
CA LEU A 180 -2.21 -11.75 9.69
C LEU A 180 -3.04 -12.46 10.78
N ALA A 181 -2.38 -12.93 11.84
CA ALA A 181 -3.00 -13.73 12.90
C ALA A 181 -4.12 -12.98 13.63
N GLU A 182 -3.98 -11.67 13.81
CA GLU A 182 -4.99 -10.79 14.39
C GLU A 182 -5.91 -10.24 13.31
N SER A 183 -7.18 -10.00 13.65
CA SER A 183 -8.12 -9.35 12.71
C SER A 183 -7.76 -7.86 12.50
N PRO A 184 -8.14 -7.26 11.36
CA PRO A 184 -7.99 -5.82 11.14
C PRO A 184 -8.58 -4.97 12.26
N GLU A 185 -9.71 -5.39 12.82
CA GLU A 185 -10.40 -4.71 13.92
C GLU A 185 -9.58 -4.76 15.22
N THR A 186 -8.89 -5.87 15.46
CA THR A 186 -8.00 -6.02 16.62
C THR A 186 -6.73 -5.18 16.43
N MET A 187 -6.13 -5.23 15.25
CA MET A 187 -4.93 -4.44 14.94
C MET A 187 -5.18 -2.94 15.02
N ALA A 188 -6.36 -2.47 14.62
CA ALA A 188 -6.71 -1.06 14.65
C ALA A 188 -6.83 -0.47 16.08
N ARG A 189 -6.81 -1.31 17.12
CA ARG A 189 -6.86 -0.89 18.54
C ARG A 189 -5.46 -0.79 19.18
N ILE A 190 -4.44 -1.21 18.49
CA ILE A 190 -3.04 -1.13 18.95
C ILE A 190 -2.49 0.25 18.67
#